data_149cb2b2a3a8df649e1bba9e5abce8d6
#
_entry.id   149cb2b2a3a8df649e1bba9e5abce8d6
#
_cell.length_a   1.000
_cell.length_b   1.000
_cell.length_c   1.000
_cell.angle_alpha   90.00
_cell.angle_beta   90.00
_cell.angle_gamma   90.00
#
_symmetry.space_group_name_H-M   'P 1'
#
loop_
_entity.id
_entity.type
_entity.pdbx_description
1 polymer ?
#
loop_
_entity_poly.entity_id
_entity_poly.type
_entity_poly.pdbx_seq_one_letter_code
_entity_poly.pdbx_strand_id
1 'polypeptide(L)'
;RQMCIRDRFFGSALNNFGVKELLDCFINIAPSPRPVSAVERVVDPEEDAFSGFVFKIHANMDPNHRSCIAFVKICSGRFERNANYKHVRFGKMMRFSSPTAFMAQKKEVVDEAFAGDIIGLPDTGNFKIGDTLTSGEELHFKGLPSFSPEMFKYIENADPMKAKQLNKGIEQLMDEGVAQLFTNQFNGRKIIG
;
A
#
# COMPACT_ATOMS: atom_id res chain seq x y z
N ARG A 1 1.48 35.66 -1.67
CA ARG A 1 0.24 34.85 -1.80
C ARG A 1 0.30 34.14 -3.16
N GLN A 2 0.75 32.93 -3.19
CA GLN A 2 0.56 32.07 -4.37
C GLN A 2 -0.92 31.73 -4.45
N MET A 3 -1.62 32.33 -5.41
CA MET A 3 -2.95 31.87 -5.79
C MET A 3 -2.77 30.48 -6.42
N CYS A 4 -3.31 29.43 -5.79
CA CYS A 4 -3.39 28.12 -6.41
C CYS A 4 -4.39 28.19 -7.56
N ILE A 5 -3.89 28.43 -8.76
CA ILE A 5 -4.67 28.27 -9.99
C ILE A 5 -4.87 26.78 -10.16
N ARG A 6 -6.12 26.33 -10.10
CA ARG A 6 -6.48 24.94 -10.41
C ARG A 6 -6.89 24.90 -11.86
N ASP A 7 -6.05 24.31 -12.69
CA ASP A 7 -6.41 24.06 -14.06
C ASP A 7 -7.53 23.02 -14.12
N ARG A 8 -8.49 23.26 -14.99
CA ARG A 8 -9.64 22.39 -15.19
C ARG A 8 -9.71 21.98 -16.65
N PHE A 9 -9.95 20.70 -16.89
CA PHE A 9 -10.13 20.12 -18.20
C PHE A 9 -11.59 19.66 -18.36
N PHE A 10 -12.21 20.06 -19.45
CA PHE A 10 -13.52 19.57 -19.82
C PHE A 10 -13.36 18.34 -20.69
N GLY A 11 -14.00 17.25 -20.33
CA GLY A 11 -13.88 16.01 -21.09
C GLY A 11 -14.92 14.98 -20.71
N SER A 12 -14.99 13.94 -21.53
CA SER A 12 -15.77 12.75 -21.30
C SER A 12 -14.92 11.53 -21.60
N ALA A 13 -14.55 10.77 -20.58
CA ALA A 13 -13.77 9.54 -20.74
C ALA A 13 -14.54 8.50 -21.58
N LEU A 14 -15.86 8.45 -21.46
CA LEU A 14 -16.71 7.54 -22.23
C LEU A 14 -16.65 7.83 -23.75
N ASN A 15 -16.56 9.10 -24.12
CA ASN A 15 -16.55 9.54 -25.52
C ASN A 15 -15.13 9.89 -26.01
N ASN A 16 -14.09 9.66 -25.20
CA ASN A 16 -12.70 10.03 -25.48
C ASN A 16 -12.51 11.51 -25.86
N PHE A 17 -13.38 12.38 -25.37
CA PHE A 17 -13.29 13.82 -25.61
C PHE A 17 -12.47 14.49 -24.49
N GLY A 18 -11.47 15.31 -24.85
CA GLY A 18 -10.64 16.07 -23.92
C GLY A 18 -9.66 15.23 -23.09
N VAL A 19 -9.61 13.91 -23.27
CA VAL A 19 -8.74 13.00 -22.53
C VAL A 19 -7.28 13.18 -22.96
N LYS A 20 -7.04 13.36 -24.26
CA LYS A 20 -5.69 13.57 -24.81
C LYS A 20 -5.09 14.87 -24.26
N GLU A 21 -5.83 15.94 -24.26
CA GLU A 21 -5.37 17.25 -23.77
C GLU A 21 -5.02 17.20 -22.28
N LEU A 22 -5.81 16.47 -21.48
CA LEU A 22 -5.52 16.22 -20.07
C LEU A 22 -4.23 15.42 -19.91
N LEU A 23 -4.04 14.35 -20.67
CA LEU A 23 -2.85 13.50 -20.59
C LEU A 23 -1.60 14.24 -21.06
N ASP A 24 -1.69 14.98 -22.16
CA ASP A 24 -0.56 15.80 -22.66
C ASP A 24 -0.12 16.85 -21.63
N CYS A 25 -1.09 17.51 -20.99
CA CYS A 25 -0.81 18.44 -19.91
C CYS A 25 -0.18 17.71 -18.70
N PHE A 26 -0.75 16.57 -18.29
CA PHE A 26 -0.25 15.79 -17.17
C PHE A 26 1.21 15.34 -17.37
N ILE A 27 1.57 14.85 -18.56
CA ILE A 27 2.95 14.45 -18.88
C ILE A 27 3.92 15.62 -18.72
N ASN A 28 3.48 16.83 -19.11
CA ASN A 28 4.34 18.01 -19.03
C ASN A 28 4.52 18.57 -17.62
N ILE A 29 3.51 18.39 -16.73
CA ILE A 29 3.54 18.97 -15.38
C ILE A 29 3.85 17.94 -14.28
N ALA A 30 3.72 16.62 -14.57
CA ALA A 30 3.99 15.59 -13.58
C ALA A 30 5.49 15.56 -13.23
N PRO A 31 5.85 15.70 -11.95
CA PRO A 31 7.24 15.62 -11.54
C PRO A 31 7.75 14.17 -11.63
N SER A 32 9.04 14.03 -11.87
CA SER A 32 9.74 12.75 -11.67
C SER A 32 9.60 12.29 -10.20
N PRO A 33 9.81 11.00 -9.92
CA PRO A 33 9.86 10.50 -8.55
C PRO A 33 10.79 11.36 -7.69
N ARG A 34 10.34 11.67 -6.47
CA ARG A 34 11.09 12.53 -5.55
C ARG A 34 11.77 11.71 -4.48
N PRO A 35 12.89 12.19 -3.92
CA PRO A 35 13.52 11.56 -2.77
C PRO A 35 12.55 11.35 -1.62
N VAL A 36 12.65 10.20 -0.97
CA VAL A 36 11.75 9.78 0.12
C VAL A 36 12.54 9.70 1.42
N SER A 37 12.00 10.28 2.50
CA SER A 37 12.64 10.27 3.80
C SER A 37 12.43 8.94 4.51
N ALA A 38 13.51 8.28 4.90
CA ALA A 38 13.52 7.20 5.88
C ALA A 38 13.99 7.74 7.25
N VAL A 39 13.98 6.89 8.26
CA VAL A 39 14.48 7.24 9.59
C VAL A 39 16.00 7.45 9.53
N GLU A 40 16.68 6.60 8.81
CA GLU A 40 18.13 6.50 8.73
C GLU A 40 18.71 7.56 7.79
N ARG A 41 18.06 7.78 6.65
CA ARG A 41 18.52 8.71 5.61
C ARG A 41 17.41 9.13 4.63
N VAL A 42 17.73 10.02 3.73
CA VAL A 42 16.91 10.29 2.54
C VAL A 42 17.34 9.33 1.45
N VAL A 43 16.36 8.68 0.82
CA VAL A 43 16.55 7.74 -0.28
C VAL A 43 16.28 8.47 -1.58
N ASP A 44 17.25 8.46 -2.50
CA ASP A 44 17.13 9.05 -3.82
C ASP A 44 16.56 8.01 -4.81
N PRO A 45 15.58 8.38 -5.65
CA PRO A 45 15.05 7.48 -6.68
C PRO A 45 16.07 6.97 -7.69
N GLU A 46 17.16 7.69 -7.90
CA GLU A 46 18.22 7.34 -8.86
C GLU A 46 19.24 6.35 -8.30
N GLU A 47 19.14 5.96 -7.04
CA GLU A 47 20.01 4.95 -6.45
C GLU A 47 19.80 3.58 -7.10
N ASP A 48 20.89 2.82 -7.33
CA ASP A 48 20.82 1.46 -7.89
C ASP A 48 20.24 0.45 -6.90
N ALA A 49 20.42 0.69 -5.60
CA ALA A 49 19.94 -0.19 -4.54
C ALA A 49 18.41 -0.13 -4.45
N PHE A 50 17.78 -1.30 -4.57
CA PHE A 50 16.33 -1.39 -4.45
C PHE A 50 15.87 -1.07 -3.03
N SER A 51 14.88 -0.22 -2.94
CA SER A 51 14.09 -0.01 -1.73
C SER A 51 12.63 0.30 -2.06
N GLY A 52 11.73 -0.16 -1.21
CA GLY A 52 10.30 0.11 -1.32
C GLY A 52 9.58 -0.15 -0.01
N PHE A 53 8.40 0.38 0.14
CA PHE A 53 7.59 0.17 1.33
C PHE A 53 6.14 -0.17 1.01
N VAL A 54 5.53 -0.96 1.90
CA VAL A 54 4.11 -1.33 1.83
C VAL A 54 3.28 -0.15 2.33
N PHE A 55 2.45 0.42 1.46
CA PHE A 55 1.58 1.53 1.83
C PHE A 55 0.11 1.13 1.94
N LYS A 56 -0.26 -0.02 1.38
CA LYS A 56 -1.62 -0.55 1.42
C LYS A 56 -1.60 -2.07 1.38
N ILE A 57 -2.53 -2.69 2.08
CA ILE A 57 -2.82 -4.12 2.00
C ILE A 57 -4.28 -4.27 1.59
N HIS A 58 -4.55 -5.19 0.67
CA HIS A 58 -5.89 -5.53 0.25
C HIS A 58 -6.10 -7.03 0.48
N ALA A 59 -6.92 -7.36 1.44
CA ALA A 59 -7.33 -8.73 1.72
C ALA A 59 -8.54 -9.13 0.87
N ASN A 60 -8.74 -10.42 0.70
CA ASN A 60 -9.94 -11.00 0.10
C ASN A 60 -10.32 -10.50 -1.31
N MET A 61 -9.33 -10.25 -2.16
CA MET A 61 -9.59 -9.91 -3.57
C MET A 61 -10.26 -11.07 -4.33
N ASP A 62 -10.05 -12.29 -3.89
CA ASP A 62 -10.77 -13.48 -4.35
C ASP A 62 -11.50 -14.10 -3.15
N PRO A 63 -12.84 -14.20 -3.17
CA PRO A 63 -13.61 -14.79 -2.09
C PRO A 63 -13.24 -16.25 -1.78
N ASN A 64 -12.68 -16.96 -2.77
CA ASN A 64 -12.30 -18.36 -2.66
C ASN A 64 -10.86 -18.56 -2.15
N HIS A 65 -10.04 -17.51 -2.18
CA HIS A 65 -8.65 -17.56 -1.76
C HIS A 65 -8.36 -16.54 -0.66
N ARG A 66 -7.69 -17.00 0.41
CA ARG A 66 -7.27 -16.16 1.54
C ARG A 66 -5.98 -15.39 1.25
N SER A 67 -5.73 -15.03 0.02
CA SER A 67 -4.54 -14.29 -0.36
C SER A 67 -4.78 -12.80 -0.20
N CYS A 68 -3.85 -12.14 0.46
CA CYS A 68 -3.76 -10.68 0.49
C CYS A 68 -2.81 -10.21 -0.61
N ILE A 69 -2.96 -8.97 -1.01
CA ILE A 69 -2.00 -8.28 -1.87
C ILE A 69 -1.45 -7.10 -1.10
N ALA A 70 -0.14 -7.10 -0.89
CA ALA A 70 0.57 -5.96 -0.35
C ALA A 70 1.01 -5.04 -1.49
N PHE A 71 0.55 -3.80 -1.50
CA PHE A 71 0.97 -2.80 -2.47
C PHE A 71 2.23 -2.11 -1.98
N VAL A 72 3.29 -2.27 -2.76
CA VAL A 72 4.61 -1.70 -2.49
C VAL A 72 4.86 -0.55 -3.44
N LYS A 73 5.21 0.62 -2.90
CA LYS A 73 5.75 1.73 -3.66
C LYS A 73 7.27 1.58 -3.71
N ILE A 74 7.83 1.56 -4.92
CA ILE A 74 9.28 1.53 -5.12
C ILE A 74 9.83 2.94 -4.95
N CYS A 75 10.81 3.08 -4.07
CA CYS A 75 11.45 4.36 -3.75
C CYS A 75 12.77 4.57 -4.46
N SER A 76 13.53 3.49 -4.68
CA SER A 76 14.81 3.51 -5.39
C SER A 76 15.09 2.18 -6.06
N GLY A 77 16.01 2.20 -7.03
CA GLY A 77 16.49 1.04 -7.73
C GLY A 77 15.47 0.35 -8.60
N ARG A 78 15.74 -0.92 -8.89
CA ARG A 78 14.92 -1.77 -9.75
C ARG A 78 14.43 -3.00 -8.98
N PHE A 79 13.15 -3.25 -9.06
CA PHE A 79 12.55 -4.52 -8.65
C PHE A 79 12.65 -5.52 -9.79
N GLU A 80 13.08 -6.74 -9.50
CA GLU A 80 13.13 -7.85 -10.44
C GLU A 80 12.37 -9.05 -9.87
N ARG A 81 11.57 -9.68 -10.71
CA ARG A 81 10.86 -10.89 -10.36
C ARG A 81 11.82 -12.00 -9.95
N ASN A 82 11.50 -12.77 -8.94
CA ASN A 82 12.31 -13.86 -8.40
C ASN A 82 13.67 -13.44 -7.82
N ALA A 83 13.98 -12.16 -7.70
CA ALA A 83 15.13 -11.71 -6.93
C ALA A 83 14.87 -11.82 -5.41
N ASN A 84 15.93 -11.74 -4.63
CA ASN A 84 15.85 -11.81 -3.17
C ASN A 84 15.80 -10.41 -2.58
N TYR A 85 14.81 -10.15 -1.73
CA TYR A 85 14.64 -8.88 -1.02
C TYR A 85 14.60 -9.11 0.47
N LYS A 86 15.29 -8.26 1.23
CA LYS A 86 15.24 -8.27 2.69
C LYS A 86 13.95 -7.61 3.16
N HIS A 87 13.13 -8.36 3.87
CA HIS A 87 12.04 -7.80 4.65
C HIS A 87 12.60 -7.28 5.97
N VAL A 88 12.66 -5.97 6.12
CA VAL A 88 13.41 -5.32 7.21
C VAL A 88 12.87 -5.73 8.59
N ARG A 89 11.55 -5.65 8.80
CA ARG A 89 10.93 -5.99 10.10
C ARG A 89 11.21 -7.44 10.54
N PHE A 90 11.26 -8.40 9.61
CA PHE A 90 11.54 -9.80 9.93
C PHE A 90 13.03 -10.17 9.83
N GLY A 91 13.85 -9.34 9.24
CA GLY A 91 15.25 -9.64 8.96
C GLY A 91 15.46 -10.81 8.00
N LYS A 92 14.44 -11.20 7.23
CA LYS A 92 14.45 -12.37 6.34
C LYS A 92 14.47 -11.97 4.89
N MET A 93 15.14 -12.81 4.07
CA MET A 93 15.09 -12.67 2.62
C MET A 93 13.79 -13.31 2.09
N MET A 94 13.11 -12.59 1.23
CA MET A 94 11.89 -13.03 0.56
C MET A 94 12.06 -12.96 -0.94
N ARG A 95 11.36 -13.85 -1.64
CA ARG A 95 11.35 -13.93 -3.10
C ARG A 95 9.90 -13.91 -3.59
N PHE A 96 9.65 -13.16 -4.65
CA PHE A 96 8.31 -13.00 -5.20
C PHE A 96 8.24 -13.53 -6.63
N SER A 97 7.45 -14.60 -6.83
CA SER A 97 7.29 -15.27 -8.12
C SER A 97 6.22 -14.65 -9.01
N SER A 98 5.26 -13.96 -8.42
CA SER A 98 4.09 -13.43 -9.13
C SER A 98 3.76 -12.00 -8.69
N PRO A 99 4.72 -11.07 -8.80
CA PRO A 99 4.43 -9.66 -8.57
C PRO A 99 3.45 -9.19 -9.65
N THR A 100 2.50 -8.34 -9.28
CA THR A 100 1.43 -7.89 -10.17
C THR A 100 1.41 -6.38 -10.27
N ALA A 101 1.21 -5.86 -11.49
CA ALA A 101 0.75 -4.52 -11.72
C ALA A 101 -0.75 -4.54 -12.02
N PHE A 102 -1.39 -3.45 -11.70
CA PHE A 102 -2.82 -3.29 -11.92
C PHE A 102 -3.04 -2.19 -12.96
N MET A 103 -3.61 -2.57 -14.08
CA MET A 103 -4.12 -1.63 -15.07
C MET A 103 -5.64 -1.77 -15.10
N ALA A 104 -6.32 -0.90 -14.36
CA ALA A 104 -7.76 -0.98 -14.08
C ALA A 104 -8.12 -2.32 -13.40
N GLN A 105 -8.92 -3.17 -14.05
CA GLN A 105 -9.33 -4.48 -13.52
C GLN A 105 -8.39 -5.64 -13.93
N LYS A 106 -7.46 -5.39 -14.85
CA LYS A 106 -6.53 -6.43 -15.31
C LYS A 106 -5.33 -6.50 -14.38
N LYS A 107 -5.01 -7.72 -13.98
CA LYS A 107 -3.77 -8.06 -13.27
C LYS A 107 -2.78 -8.58 -14.30
N GLU A 108 -1.62 -7.97 -14.36
CA GLU A 108 -0.51 -8.44 -15.20
C GLU A 108 0.67 -8.77 -14.31
N VAL A 109 1.34 -9.87 -14.60
CA VAL A 109 2.59 -10.22 -13.90
C VAL A 109 3.69 -9.30 -14.42
N VAL A 110 4.43 -8.71 -13.49
CA VAL A 110 5.50 -7.76 -13.79
C VAL A 110 6.83 -8.44 -13.57
N ASP A 111 7.70 -8.39 -14.57
CA ASP A 111 9.07 -8.91 -14.45
C ASP A 111 10.00 -7.89 -13.83
N GLU A 112 9.81 -6.60 -14.13
CA GLU A 112 10.61 -5.48 -13.66
C GLU A 112 9.74 -4.28 -13.30
N ALA A 113 10.17 -3.51 -12.29
CA ALA A 113 9.55 -2.24 -11.93
C ALA A 113 10.60 -1.28 -11.35
N PHE A 114 10.39 0.02 -11.49
CA PHE A 114 11.37 1.06 -11.20
C PHE A 114 10.89 2.02 -10.12
N ALA A 115 11.79 2.87 -9.63
CA ALA A 115 11.45 3.91 -8.68
C ALA A 115 10.26 4.77 -9.14
N GLY A 116 9.26 4.92 -8.28
CA GLY A 116 7.99 5.58 -8.58
C GLY A 116 6.85 4.62 -8.92
N ASP A 117 7.14 3.40 -9.37
CA ASP A 117 6.13 2.39 -9.66
C ASP A 117 5.50 1.81 -8.39
N ILE A 118 4.31 1.24 -8.59
CA ILE A 118 3.56 0.51 -7.56
C ILE A 118 3.35 -0.92 -8.05
N ILE A 119 3.80 -1.88 -7.24
CA ILE A 119 3.61 -3.30 -7.49
C ILE A 119 2.78 -3.95 -6.39
N GLY A 120 1.99 -4.95 -6.76
CA GLY A 120 1.27 -5.81 -5.82
C GLY A 120 2.03 -7.09 -5.58
N LEU A 121 2.38 -7.37 -4.33
CA LEU A 121 3.03 -8.62 -3.94
C LEU A 121 2.00 -9.54 -3.28
N PRO A 122 1.83 -10.78 -3.77
CA PRO A 122 0.95 -11.75 -3.12
C PRO A 122 1.52 -12.08 -1.74
N ASP A 123 0.66 -12.06 -0.74
CA ASP A 123 1.01 -12.31 0.64
C ASP A 123 0.01 -13.23 1.34
N THR A 124 0.48 -13.94 2.34
CA THR A 124 -0.32 -14.82 3.20
C THR A 124 -0.67 -14.20 4.55
N GLY A 125 -0.48 -12.88 4.70
CA GLY A 125 -0.73 -12.14 5.93
C GLY A 125 0.52 -11.83 6.75
N ASN A 126 1.69 -11.79 6.11
CA ASN A 126 2.96 -11.47 6.76
C ASN A 126 3.27 -9.97 6.74
N PHE A 127 2.83 -9.27 5.70
CA PHE A 127 3.06 -7.84 5.55
C PHE A 127 2.16 -7.01 6.47
N LYS A 128 2.71 -5.89 6.90
CA LYS A 128 1.99 -4.78 7.54
C LYS A 128 2.24 -3.50 6.78
N ILE A 129 1.30 -2.57 6.90
CA ILE A 129 1.50 -1.22 6.36
C ILE A 129 2.72 -0.60 7.03
N GLY A 130 3.61 -0.02 6.22
CA GLY A 130 4.90 0.52 6.67
C GLY A 130 6.06 -0.46 6.58
N ASP A 131 5.84 -1.74 6.32
CA ASP A 131 6.93 -2.69 6.12
C ASP A 131 7.79 -2.29 4.92
N THR A 132 9.10 -2.44 5.09
CA THR A 132 10.08 -2.07 4.09
C THR A 132 10.74 -3.32 3.50
N LEU A 133 10.92 -3.28 2.18
CA LEU A 133 11.69 -4.24 1.41
C LEU A 133 12.91 -3.53 0.81
N THR A 134 14.08 -4.14 0.94
CA THR A 134 15.34 -3.59 0.42
C THR A 134 16.21 -4.68 -0.22
N SER A 135 17.26 -4.27 -0.93
CA SER A 135 18.31 -5.18 -1.40
C SER A 135 19.28 -5.64 -0.29
N GLY A 136 19.12 -5.16 0.95
CA GLY A 136 19.96 -5.59 2.09
C GLY A 136 20.11 -4.55 3.19
N GLU A 137 19.94 -3.27 2.89
CA GLU A 137 20.00 -2.16 3.85
C GLU A 137 18.83 -2.19 4.84
N GLU A 138 19.03 -1.68 6.04
CA GLU A 138 17.95 -1.47 7.01
C GLU A 138 17.41 -0.05 6.89
N LEU A 139 16.22 0.08 6.33
CA LEU A 139 15.54 1.34 6.13
C LEU A 139 14.13 1.28 6.69
N HIS A 140 13.68 2.38 7.32
CA HIS A 140 12.33 2.55 7.81
C HIS A 140 11.74 3.85 7.23
N PHE A 141 10.88 3.73 6.23
CA PHE A 141 10.28 4.89 5.58
C PHE A 141 9.33 5.62 6.51
N LYS A 142 9.44 6.96 6.48
CA LYS A 142 8.55 7.88 7.19
C LYS A 142 7.40 8.30 6.28
N GLY A 143 6.32 8.80 6.90
CA GLY A 143 5.30 9.55 6.17
C GLY A 143 4.06 8.77 5.74
N LEU A 144 3.86 7.56 6.27
CA LEU A 144 2.51 6.99 6.23
C LEU A 144 1.66 7.73 7.28
N PRO A 145 0.68 8.54 6.84
CA PRO A 145 -0.13 9.27 7.78
C PRO A 145 -1.01 8.29 8.58
N SER A 146 -0.92 8.35 9.89
CA SER A 146 -1.86 7.70 10.79
C SER A 146 -2.83 8.75 11.33
N PHE A 147 -4.08 8.63 10.96
CA PHE A 147 -5.13 9.53 11.45
C PHE A 147 -5.82 8.91 12.66
N SER A 148 -6.11 9.72 13.67
CA SER A 148 -6.98 9.30 14.75
C SER A 148 -8.41 9.19 14.22
N PRO A 149 -9.16 8.14 14.59
CA PRO A 149 -10.55 8.02 14.19
C PRO A 149 -11.39 9.17 14.70
N GLU A 150 -12.32 9.65 13.89
CA GLU A 150 -13.31 10.68 14.28
C GLU A 150 -14.62 10.06 14.83
N MET A 151 -14.90 8.83 14.42
CA MET A 151 -16.10 8.11 14.86
C MET A 151 -15.73 6.78 15.50
N PHE A 152 -16.40 6.47 16.60
CA PHE A 152 -16.21 5.23 17.33
C PHE A 152 -17.52 4.46 17.47
N LYS A 153 -17.46 3.14 17.23
CA LYS A 153 -18.61 2.25 17.42
C LYS A 153 -18.23 1.02 18.23
N TYR A 154 -19.13 0.57 19.08
CA TYR A 154 -18.97 -0.72 19.74
C TYR A 154 -19.19 -1.87 18.75
N ILE A 155 -18.38 -2.90 18.89
CA ILE A 155 -18.57 -4.16 18.17
C ILE A 155 -19.19 -5.15 19.13
N GLU A 156 -20.34 -5.69 18.74
CA GLU A 156 -21.02 -6.75 19.46
C GLU A 156 -21.15 -7.99 18.58
N ASN A 157 -20.90 -9.15 19.18
CA ASN A 157 -21.07 -10.41 18.49
C ASN A 157 -22.52 -10.89 18.67
N ALA A 158 -23.32 -10.79 17.62
CA ALA A 158 -24.70 -11.23 17.64
C ALA A 158 -24.85 -12.76 17.74
N ASP A 159 -23.85 -13.53 17.30
CA ASP A 159 -23.85 -14.99 17.31
C ASP A 159 -22.58 -15.52 18.00
N PRO A 160 -22.69 -16.03 19.25
CA PRO A 160 -21.52 -16.54 19.97
C PRO A 160 -20.73 -17.62 19.22
N MET A 161 -21.39 -18.40 18.37
CA MET A 161 -20.74 -19.45 17.57
C MET A 161 -19.78 -18.88 16.52
N LYS A 162 -19.97 -17.64 16.11
CA LYS A 162 -19.15 -16.93 15.10
C LYS A 162 -18.04 -16.04 15.68
N ALA A 163 -17.77 -16.15 16.98
CA ALA A 163 -16.77 -15.33 17.67
C ALA A 163 -15.38 -15.40 17.00
N LYS A 164 -14.95 -16.58 16.56
CA LYS A 164 -13.67 -16.76 15.86
C LYS A 164 -13.64 -16.05 14.49
N GLN A 165 -14.75 -16.07 13.76
CA GLN A 165 -14.87 -15.39 12.45
C GLN A 165 -14.85 -13.87 12.65
N LEU A 166 -15.58 -13.36 13.64
CA LEU A 166 -15.56 -11.93 13.97
C LEU A 166 -14.16 -11.44 14.33
N ASN A 167 -13.46 -12.15 15.24
CA ASN A 167 -12.10 -11.76 15.61
C ASN A 167 -11.16 -11.74 14.43
N LYS A 168 -11.23 -12.75 13.55
CA LYS A 168 -10.42 -12.81 12.35
C LYS A 168 -10.74 -11.67 11.37
N GLY A 169 -12.03 -11.33 11.20
CA GLY A 169 -12.44 -10.20 10.37
C GLY A 169 -11.93 -8.86 10.92
N ILE A 170 -11.96 -8.68 12.24
CA ILE A 170 -11.41 -7.50 12.90
C ILE A 170 -9.88 -7.42 12.67
N GLU A 171 -9.15 -8.52 12.86
CA GLU A 171 -7.70 -8.56 12.60
C GLU A 171 -7.38 -8.17 11.15
N GLN A 172 -8.13 -8.69 10.19
CA GLN A 172 -7.95 -8.34 8.78
C GLN A 172 -8.17 -6.83 8.53
N LEU A 173 -9.21 -6.24 9.10
CA LEU A 173 -9.47 -4.79 8.98
C LEU A 173 -8.33 -3.95 9.59
N MET A 174 -7.73 -4.44 10.69
CA MET A 174 -6.58 -3.78 11.31
C MET A 174 -5.33 -3.88 10.43
N ASP A 175 -5.06 -5.05 9.85
CA ASP A 175 -3.92 -5.28 8.97
C ASP A 175 -4.03 -4.48 7.66
N GLU A 176 -5.26 -4.28 7.16
CA GLU A 176 -5.53 -3.41 6.01
C GLU A 176 -5.43 -1.91 6.36
N GLY A 177 -5.33 -1.55 7.63
CA GLY A 177 -5.27 -0.16 8.09
C GLY A 177 -6.56 0.64 7.86
N VAL A 178 -7.68 -0.05 7.65
CA VAL A 178 -8.99 0.60 7.39
C VAL A 178 -9.60 1.17 8.67
N ALA A 179 -9.29 0.55 9.82
CA ALA A 179 -9.84 0.93 11.09
C ALA A 179 -8.85 0.70 12.25
N GLN A 180 -9.13 1.21 13.41
CA GLN A 180 -8.36 1.00 14.64
C GLN A 180 -9.21 0.30 15.69
N LEU A 181 -8.64 -0.71 16.35
CA LEU A 181 -9.32 -1.46 17.40
C LEU A 181 -8.88 -0.95 18.78
N PHE A 182 -9.85 -0.62 19.59
CA PHE A 182 -9.68 -0.26 20.99
C PHE A 182 -10.44 -1.24 21.89
N THR A 183 -9.91 -1.48 23.05
CA THR A 183 -10.61 -2.27 24.08
C THR A 183 -10.86 -1.38 25.29
N ASN A 184 -12.12 -1.26 25.68
CA ASN A 184 -12.48 -0.52 26.88
C ASN A 184 -11.95 -1.27 28.11
N GLN A 185 -11.10 -0.63 28.89
CA GLN A 185 -10.43 -1.24 30.05
C GLN A 185 -11.42 -1.59 31.21
N PHE A 186 -12.54 -0.89 31.28
CA PHE A 186 -13.50 -1.09 32.38
C PHE A 186 -14.44 -2.28 32.13
N ASN A 187 -14.84 -2.52 30.88
CA ASN A 187 -15.88 -3.54 30.60
C ASN A 187 -15.44 -4.53 29.50
N GLY A 188 -14.23 -4.46 29.01
CA GLY A 188 -13.69 -5.35 27.98
C GLY A 188 -14.35 -5.25 26.61
N ARG A 189 -15.26 -4.28 26.39
CA ARG A 189 -15.93 -4.13 25.09
C ARG A 189 -14.96 -3.65 24.02
N LYS A 190 -15.11 -4.20 22.83
CA LYS A 190 -14.35 -3.79 21.65
C LYS A 190 -15.00 -2.59 20.99
N ILE A 191 -14.16 -1.62 20.62
CA ILE A 191 -14.54 -0.38 19.95
C ILE A 191 -13.72 -0.30 18.68
N ILE A 192 -14.36 -0.01 17.57
CA ILE A 192 -13.70 0.26 16.29
C ILE A 192 -13.85 1.75 15.96
N GLY A 193 -12.78 2.33 15.45
CA GLY A 193 -12.74 3.72 15.04
C GLY A 193 -12.09 3.89 13.68
#